data_64a5553dda3f883896a0c8afdc519420
#
_entry.id   64a5553dda3f883896a0c8afdc519420
#
_cell.length_a   1.000
_cell.length_b   1.000
_cell.length_c   1.000
_cell.angle_alpha   90.00
_cell.angle_beta   90.00
_cell.angle_gamma   90.00
#
_symmetry.space_group_name_H-M   'P 1'
#
loop_
_entity.id
_entity.type
_entity.pdbx_description
1 polymer ?
#
loop_
_entity_poly.entity_id
_entity_poly.type
_entity_poly.pdbx_seq_one_letter_code
_entity_poly.pdbx_strand_id
1 'polypeptide(L)'
;MVTTTQNDAKHAALASEPRRRALALLTESAVPLDVGAVASALGLHITTARFHLEHLETAGLVQRTIARAGRRGRPHVLFSAVAGPLSAENAQQQLTEALAAVIAEDVDGGRARAMRAGERWSAQYAAVANAVTSGEPRTDEPTTEGLTTNGPVARASVAGATQAPGADTAAADVVPPLLRVLTEIGFEPSLHADKSAIALTGCPFRAEARENPAVVCSVHLGLMKGLARALGHDGDDIRLRPFVQPHLCIVELPKTWIDVPETSAD
;
A
#
# COMPACT_ATOMS: atom_id res chain seq x y z
N MET A 1 -3.39 -15.09 26.83
CA MET A 1 -4.82 -14.98 26.45
C MET A 1 -5.37 -13.54 26.49
N VAL A 2 -4.55 -12.52 26.76
CA VAL A 2 -4.97 -11.09 26.92
C VAL A 2 -4.90 -10.31 25.57
N THR A 3 -4.16 -10.76 24.59
CA THR A 3 -3.88 -10.01 23.36
C THR A 3 -5.02 -9.99 22.34
N THR A 4 -5.83 -11.04 22.25
CA THR A 4 -6.94 -11.13 21.26
C THR A 4 -8.06 -10.16 21.59
N THR A 5 -8.48 -10.08 22.84
CA THR A 5 -9.58 -9.21 23.32
C THR A 5 -9.24 -7.71 23.16
N GLN A 6 -7.97 -7.33 23.29
CA GLN A 6 -7.54 -5.93 23.14
C GLN A 6 -7.46 -5.51 21.67
N ASN A 7 -7.08 -6.41 20.76
CA ASN A 7 -7.13 -6.16 19.33
C ASN A 7 -8.56 -6.02 18.82
N ASP A 8 -9.48 -6.89 19.28
CA ASP A 8 -10.90 -6.80 18.93
C ASP A 8 -11.51 -5.46 19.38
N ALA A 9 -11.16 -4.99 20.59
CA ALA A 9 -11.61 -3.69 21.08
C ALA A 9 -11.07 -2.52 20.23
N LYS A 10 -9.81 -2.58 19.78
CA LYS A 10 -9.23 -1.59 18.88
C LYS A 10 -9.92 -1.58 17.51
N HIS A 11 -10.14 -2.75 16.92
CA HIS A 11 -10.86 -2.86 15.64
C HIS A 11 -12.30 -2.31 15.75
N ALA A 12 -13.02 -2.66 16.81
CA ALA A 12 -14.36 -2.13 17.08
C ALA A 12 -14.35 -0.60 17.26
N ALA A 13 -13.35 -0.05 17.96
CA ALA A 13 -13.21 1.39 18.12
C ALA A 13 -12.94 2.08 16.77
N LEU A 14 -12.16 1.49 15.89
CA LEU A 14 -11.79 2.04 14.57
C LEU A 14 -12.84 1.79 13.49
N ALA A 15 -13.89 1.02 13.73
CA ALA A 15 -14.99 0.82 12.80
C ALA A 15 -15.80 2.11 12.52
N SER A 16 -15.72 3.12 13.39
CA SER A 16 -16.42 4.40 13.23
C SER A 16 -15.52 5.46 12.59
N GLU A 17 -15.98 6.07 11.50
CA GLU A 17 -15.23 7.13 10.81
C GLU A 17 -14.93 8.34 11.71
N PRO A 18 -15.88 8.90 12.52
CA PRO A 18 -15.55 9.99 13.42
C PRO A 18 -14.44 9.64 14.43
N ARG A 19 -14.38 8.39 14.91
CA ARG A 19 -13.31 7.95 15.81
C ARG A 19 -11.96 7.86 15.10
N ARG A 20 -11.93 7.37 13.85
CA ARG A 20 -10.69 7.37 13.06
C ARG A 20 -10.17 8.78 12.81
N ARG A 21 -11.06 9.72 12.47
CA ARG A 21 -10.69 11.14 12.28
C ARG A 21 -10.18 11.78 13.57
N ALA A 22 -10.81 11.48 14.72
CA ALA A 22 -10.35 11.96 16.01
C ALA A 22 -8.97 11.42 16.38
N LEU A 23 -8.71 10.14 16.13
CA LEU A 23 -7.41 9.53 16.36
C LEU A 23 -6.33 10.10 15.44
N ALA A 24 -6.63 10.27 14.15
CA ALA A 24 -5.71 10.87 13.18
C ALA A 24 -5.32 12.31 13.60
N LEU A 25 -6.30 13.13 13.98
CA LEU A 25 -6.06 14.49 14.49
C LEU A 25 -5.11 14.50 15.70
N LEU A 26 -5.32 13.59 16.66
CA LEU A 26 -4.46 13.48 17.85
C LEU A 26 -3.07 12.94 17.53
N THR A 27 -2.95 12.09 16.51
CA THR A 27 -1.66 11.54 16.06
C THR A 27 -0.83 12.60 15.33
N GLU A 28 -1.47 13.45 14.54
CA GLU A 28 -0.82 14.54 13.80
C GLU A 28 -0.48 15.74 14.70
N SER A 29 -1.12 15.85 15.87
CA SER A 29 -0.89 16.96 16.78
C SER A 29 0.39 16.77 17.59
N ALA A 30 1.28 17.77 17.51
CA ALA A 30 2.50 17.81 18.32
C ALA A 30 2.25 18.03 19.82
N VAL A 31 1.03 18.45 20.19
CA VAL A 31 0.64 18.76 21.57
C VAL A 31 -0.69 18.11 21.93
N PRO A 32 -0.91 17.73 23.20
CA PRO A 32 -2.20 17.21 23.62
C PRO A 32 -3.34 18.22 23.40
N LEU A 33 -4.50 17.78 22.94
CA LEU A 33 -5.66 18.61 22.62
C LEU A 33 -6.75 18.42 23.68
N ASP A 34 -7.49 19.48 23.98
CA ASP A 34 -8.72 19.36 24.77
C ASP A 34 -9.91 18.94 23.92
N VAL A 35 -11.02 18.53 24.57
CA VAL A 35 -12.22 18.07 23.87
C VAL A 35 -12.84 19.17 22.99
N GLY A 36 -12.69 20.44 23.36
CA GLY A 36 -13.21 21.58 22.58
C GLY A 36 -12.43 21.77 21.28
N ALA A 37 -11.10 21.67 21.34
CA ALA A 37 -10.22 21.72 20.16
C ALA A 37 -10.54 20.56 19.19
N VAL A 38 -10.70 19.33 19.70
CA VAL A 38 -11.08 18.18 18.87
C VAL A 38 -12.47 18.36 18.26
N ALA A 39 -13.45 18.82 19.04
CA ALA A 39 -14.80 19.09 18.56
C ALA A 39 -14.81 20.12 17.43
N SER A 40 -14.11 21.23 17.62
CA SER A 40 -13.99 22.32 16.63
C SER A 40 -13.31 21.84 15.34
N ALA A 41 -12.21 21.13 15.45
CA ALA A 41 -11.45 20.63 14.28
C ALA A 41 -12.26 19.61 13.44
N LEU A 42 -13.12 18.81 14.10
CA LEU A 42 -13.93 17.80 13.42
C LEU A 42 -15.33 18.26 13.03
N GLY A 43 -15.73 19.50 13.40
CA GLY A 43 -17.10 19.98 13.19
C GLY A 43 -18.15 19.22 14.00
N LEU A 44 -17.79 18.75 15.21
CA LEU A 44 -18.66 17.97 16.09
C LEU A 44 -19.13 18.79 17.29
N HIS A 45 -20.29 18.41 17.85
CA HIS A 45 -20.65 18.92 19.17
C HIS A 45 -19.71 18.36 20.24
N ILE A 46 -19.44 19.14 21.29
CA ILE A 46 -18.46 18.80 22.35
C ILE A 46 -18.78 17.47 23.07
N THR A 47 -20.07 17.16 23.26
CA THR A 47 -20.50 15.88 23.87
C THR A 47 -20.21 14.70 22.95
N THR A 48 -20.37 14.88 21.63
CA THR A 48 -20.08 13.85 20.62
C THR A 48 -18.59 13.58 20.53
N ALA A 49 -17.78 14.66 20.51
CA ALA A 49 -16.33 14.52 20.52
C ALA A 49 -15.84 13.80 21.79
N ARG A 50 -16.38 14.16 22.96
CA ARG A 50 -16.08 13.47 24.22
C ARG A 50 -16.42 11.98 24.17
N PHE A 51 -17.59 11.63 23.69
CA PHE A 51 -18.01 10.23 23.53
C PHE A 51 -17.03 9.44 22.66
N HIS A 52 -16.57 10.02 21.55
CA HIS A 52 -15.59 9.37 20.67
C HIS A 52 -14.24 9.22 21.34
N LEU A 53 -13.76 10.24 22.08
CA LEU A 53 -12.49 10.20 22.79
C LEU A 53 -12.50 9.17 23.93
N GLU A 54 -13.60 9.05 24.69
CA GLU A 54 -13.76 8.05 25.74
C GLU A 54 -13.75 6.60 25.20
N HIS A 55 -14.33 6.39 24.00
CA HIS A 55 -14.27 5.08 23.34
C HIS A 55 -12.85 4.74 22.88
N LEU A 56 -12.12 5.72 22.34
CA LEU A 56 -10.73 5.55 21.95
C LEU A 56 -9.82 5.33 23.17
N GLU A 57 -10.10 6.03 24.29
CA GLU A 57 -9.40 5.83 25.56
C GLU A 57 -9.64 4.42 26.12
N THR A 58 -10.89 3.94 26.11
CA THR A 58 -11.25 2.58 26.54
C THR A 58 -10.57 1.50 25.68
N ALA A 59 -10.40 1.77 24.39
CA ALA A 59 -9.66 0.89 23.47
C ALA A 59 -8.13 0.99 23.61
N GLY A 60 -7.62 1.91 24.46
CA GLY A 60 -6.19 2.14 24.65
C GLY A 60 -5.50 2.80 23.45
N LEU A 61 -6.26 3.50 22.60
CA LEU A 61 -5.75 4.25 21.44
C LEU A 61 -5.44 5.71 21.77
N VAL A 62 -6.06 6.24 22.82
CA VAL A 62 -5.90 7.60 23.31
C VAL A 62 -5.67 7.57 24.81
N GLN A 63 -4.82 8.44 25.29
CA GLN A 63 -4.60 8.66 26.73
C GLN A 63 -5.06 10.04 27.14
N ARG A 64 -5.59 10.11 28.38
CA ARG A 64 -6.04 11.34 28.99
C ARG A 64 -5.03 11.82 30.02
N THR A 65 -4.68 13.11 29.93
CA THR A 65 -3.80 13.79 30.88
C THR A 65 -4.53 14.97 31.49
N ILE A 66 -4.37 15.18 32.81
CA ILE A 66 -4.94 16.33 33.50
C ILE A 66 -3.87 17.39 33.60
N ALA A 67 -4.02 18.49 32.85
CA ALA A 67 -3.15 19.64 32.99
C ALA A 67 -3.57 20.44 34.22
N ARG A 68 -2.70 20.49 35.22
CA ARG A 68 -2.83 21.40 36.37
C ARG A 68 -2.28 22.76 35.96
N ALA A 69 -3.13 23.66 35.48
CA ALA A 69 -2.75 25.06 35.34
C ALA A 69 -2.43 25.61 36.75
N GLY A 70 -1.25 26.16 36.95
CA GLY A 70 -0.78 26.72 38.21
C GLY A 70 -1.56 27.96 38.72
N ARG A 71 -2.75 28.24 38.16
CA ARG A 71 -3.68 29.31 38.58
C ARG A 71 -5.04 28.69 38.92
N ARG A 72 -5.82 29.35 39.81
CA ARG A 72 -7.19 28.99 40.17
C ARG A 72 -8.03 28.81 38.91
N GLY A 73 -8.41 27.58 38.58
CA GLY A 73 -9.25 27.20 37.44
C GLY A 73 -9.59 25.71 37.48
N ARG A 74 -10.64 25.29 36.75
CA ARG A 74 -11.00 23.89 36.60
C ARG A 74 -9.86 23.17 35.84
N PRO A 75 -9.40 21.97 36.30
CA PRO A 75 -8.39 21.21 35.60
C PRO A 75 -8.80 20.95 34.15
N HIS A 76 -7.90 21.22 33.20
CA HIS A 76 -8.12 20.93 31.80
C HIS A 76 -7.76 19.48 31.51
N VAL A 77 -8.70 18.76 30.93
CA VAL A 77 -8.47 17.39 30.44
C VAL A 77 -7.96 17.49 29.01
N LEU A 78 -6.78 16.93 28.77
CA LEU A 78 -6.13 16.87 27.48
C LEU A 78 -6.04 15.43 27.01
N PHE A 79 -6.16 15.23 25.72
CA PHE A 79 -6.07 13.94 25.05
C PHE A 79 -4.88 13.93 24.08
N SER A 80 -4.16 12.83 24.06
CA SER A 80 -3.12 12.54 23.08
C SER A 80 -3.28 11.10 22.59
N ALA A 81 -2.87 10.85 21.37
CA ALA A 81 -2.78 9.48 20.88
C ALA A 81 -1.80 8.71 21.75
N VAL A 82 -2.15 7.48 22.13
CA VAL A 82 -1.19 6.58 22.75
C VAL A 82 -0.25 6.18 21.63
N ALA A 83 1.03 6.54 21.76
CA ALA A 83 2.07 5.88 20.99
C ALA A 83 1.96 4.40 21.36
N GLY A 84 1.33 3.61 20.50
CA GLY A 84 1.15 2.19 20.76
C GLY A 84 2.50 1.55 21.04
N PRO A 85 2.57 0.49 21.84
CA PRO A 85 3.72 -0.39 21.79
C PRO A 85 3.92 -0.68 20.30
N LEU A 86 5.17 -0.59 19.83
CA LEU A 86 5.55 -0.81 18.44
C LEU A 86 4.69 -1.97 17.90
N SER A 87 3.60 -1.64 17.18
CA SER A 87 2.85 -2.68 16.50
C SER A 87 3.84 -3.30 15.52
N ALA A 88 3.70 -4.58 15.23
CA ALA A 88 4.56 -5.20 14.23
C ALA A 88 4.54 -4.38 12.92
N GLU A 89 3.43 -3.74 12.61
CA GLU A 89 3.26 -2.80 11.49
C GLU A 89 4.15 -1.57 11.62
N ASN A 90 4.19 -0.89 12.77
CA ASN A 90 5.06 0.27 13.00
C ASN A 90 6.55 -0.13 12.97
N ALA A 91 6.90 -1.29 13.53
CA ALA A 91 8.27 -1.79 13.47
C ALA A 91 8.68 -2.13 12.03
N GLN A 92 7.79 -2.71 11.25
CA GLN A 92 8.02 -3.01 9.85
C GLN A 92 8.14 -1.74 9.01
N GLN A 93 7.31 -0.73 9.27
CA GLN A 93 7.41 0.58 8.63
C GLN A 93 8.76 1.24 8.94
N GLN A 94 9.18 1.31 10.21
CA GLN A 94 10.47 1.89 10.60
C GLN A 94 11.65 1.14 9.96
N LEU A 95 11.57 -0.19 9.86
CA LEU A 95 12.60 -0.98 9.16
C LEU A 95 12.62 -0.62 7.68
N THR A 96 11.46 -0.49 7.03
CA THR A 96 11.36 -0.11 5.61
C THR A 96 11.94 1.27 5.37
N GLU A 97 11.64 2.25 6.23
CA GLU A 97 12.21 3.60 6.18
C GLU A 97 13.75 3.57 6.33
N ALA A 98 14.25 2.83 7.32
CA ALA A 98 15.70 2.69 7.55
C ALA A 98 16.41 2.04 6.35
N LEU A 99 15.83 0.99 5.75
CA LEU A 99 16.39 0.33 4.56
C LEU A 99 16.35 1.26 3.35
N ALA A 100 15.27 2.03 3.16
CA ALA A 100 15.17 3.00 2.08
C ALA A 100 16.20 4.12 2.24
N ALA A 101 16.43 4.60 3.46
CA ALA A 101 17.45 5.62 3.74
C ALA A 101 18.86 5.13 3.39
N VAL A 102 19.23 3.90 3.76
CA VAL A 102 20.52 3.32 3.40
C VAL A 102 20.70 3.17 1.89
N ILE A 103 19.63 2.78 1.17
CA ILE A 103 19.67 2.67 -0.29
C ILE A 103 19.81 4.06 -0.94
N ALA A 104 19.18 5.08 -0.36
CA ALA A 104 19.23 6.46 -0.86
C ALA A 104 20.61 7.11 -0.77
N GLU A 105 21.54 6.55 0.00
CA GLU A 105 22.94 7.02 0.08
C GLU A 105 23.74 6.76 -1.21
N ASP A 106 23.25 5.89 -2.13
CA ASP A 106 23.90 5.67 -3.43
C ASP A 106 23.95 6.96 -4.27
N VAL A 107 24.92 7.07 -5.17
CA VAL A 107 25.19 8.27 -5.98
C VAL A 107 23.97 8.78 -6.76
N ASP A 108 23.09 7.87 -7.22
CA ASP A 108 21.86 8.19 -7.96
C ASP A 108 20.61 8.33 -7.04
N GLY A 109 20.84 8.43 -5.72
CA GLY A 109 19.76 8.39 -4.73
C GLY A 109 19.09 7.02 -4.64
N GLY A 110 19.81 5.96 -5.00
CA GLY A 110 19.36 4.58 -4.90
C GLY A 110 18.46 4.10 -6.03
N ARG A 111 18.19 4.94 -7.05
CA ARG A 111 17.22 4.64 -8.12
C ARG A 111 17.51 3.36 -8.87
N ALA A 112 18.76 3.17 -9.33
CA ALA A 112 19.11 2.00 -10.12
C ALA A 112 19.00 0.70 -9.31
N ARG A 113 19.40 0.73 -8.03
CA ARG A 113 19.27 -0.42 -7.13
C ARG A 113 17.83 -0.74 -6.82
N ALA A 114 17.03 0.27 -6.53
CA ALA A 114 15.60 0.17 -6.26
C ALA A 114 14.83 -0.37 -7.49
N MET A 115 15.15 0.11 -8.69
CA MET A 115 14.57 -0.38 -9.94
C MET A 115 14.80 -1.88 -10.11
N ARG A 116 16.04 -2.33 -9.98
CA ARG A 116 16.37 -3.77 -10.06
C ARG A 116 15.69 -4.61 -8.96
N ALA A 117 15.48 -4.03 -7.78
CA ALA A 117 14.76 -4.71 -6.72
C ALA A 117 13.27 -4.89 -7.10
N GLY A 118 12.65 -3.88 -7.68
CA GLY A 118 11.30 -3.95 -8.20
C GLY A 118 11.15 -4.96 -9.34
N GLU A 119 12.09 -4.99 -10.27
CA GLU A 119 12.12 -5.99 -11.35
C GLU A 119 12.20 -7.42 -10.82
N ARG A 120 13.01 -7.67 -9.79
CA ARG A 120 13.04 -8.98 -9.13
C ARG A 120 11.74 -9.30 -8.39
N TRP A 121 11.13 -8.28 -7.77
CA TRP A 121 9.87 -8.44 -7.05
C TRP A 121 8.73 -8.84 -7.97
N SER A 122 8.73 -8.39 -9.23
CA SER A 122 7.71 -8.74 -10.22
C SER A 122 7.57 -10.26 -10.46
N ALA A 123 8.63 -11.03 -10.26
CA ALA A 123 8.59 -12.48 -10.44
C ALA A 123 7.56 -13.18 -9.53
N GLN A 124 7.25 -12.60 -8.37
CA GLN A 124 6.24 -13.15 -7.44
C GLN A 124 4.81 -13.03 -8.01
N TYR A 125 4.59 -12.09 -8.92
CA TYR A 125 3.29 -11.82 -9.53
C TYR A 125 3.15 -12.37 -10.95
N ALA A 126 4.19 -12.99 -11.50
CA ALA A 126 4.17 -13.49 -12.87
C ALA A 126 3.06 -14.52 -13.10
N ALA A 127 2.80 -15.41 -12.12
CA ALA A 127 1.71 -16.39 -12.21
C ALA A 127 0.33 -15.70 -12.24
N VAL A 128 0.13 -14.66 -11.42
CA VAL A 128 -1.11 -13.87 -11.37
C VAL A 128 -1.33 -13.13 -12.68
N ALA A 129 -0.29 -12.51 -13.20
CA ALA A 129 -0.34 -11.79 -14.48
C ALA A 129 -0.69 -12.74 -15.63
N ASN A 130 -0.07 -13.93 -15.70
CA ASN A 130 -0.31 -14.91 -16.76
C ASN A 130 -1.69 -15.56 -16.68
N ALA A 131 -2.28 -15.76 -15.49
CA ALA A 131 -3.62 -16.32 -15.31
C ALA A 131 -4.71 -15.43 -15.96
N VAL A 132 -4.48 -14.14 -16.06
CA VAL A 132 -5.40 -13.21 -16.74
C VAL A 132 -5.40 -13.39 -18.26
N THR A 133 -4.24 -13.69 -18.84
CA THR A 133 -4.10 -13.89 -20.31
C THR A 133 -4.66 -15.25 -20.74
N SER A 134 -4.72 -16.24 -19.82
CA SER A 134 -5.20 -17.61 -20.11
C SER A 134 -6.71 -17.77 -20.00
N GLY A 135 -7.45 -16.78 -19.51
CA GLY A 135 -8.93 -16.84 -19.43
C GLY A 135 -9.50 -17.91 -18.48
N GLU A 136 -8.69 -18.49 -17.58
CA GLU A 136 -9.18 -19.51 -16.65
C GLU A 136 -10.01 -18.89 -15.51
N PRO A 137 -11.28 -19.29 -15.32
CA PRO A 137 -12.07 -18.84 -14.19
C PRO A 137 -11.52 -19.44 -12.89
N ARG A 138 -11.29 -18.60 -11.87
CA ARG A 138 -11.04 -19.09 -10.52
C ARG A 138 -12.25 -19.87 -10.02
N THR A 139 -12.07 -21.15 -9.76
CA THR A 139 -12.96 -21.91 -8.92
C THR A 139 -12.58 -21.65 -7.47
N ASP A 140 -13.20 -20.63 -6.86
CA ASP A 140 -13.17 -20.42 -5.41
C ASP A 140 -14.12 -21.43 -4.76
N GLU A 141 -13.65 -22.68 -4.54
CA GLU A 141 -14.26 -23.54 -3.55
C GLU A 141 -13.32 -23.67 -2.35
N PRO A 142 -13.79 -23.36 -1.13
CA PRO A 142 -13.01 -23.58 0.08
C PRO A 142 -13.04 -25.08 0.42
N THR A 143 -12.02 -25.82 0.03
CA THR A 143 -11.83 -27.18 0.54
C THR A 143 -11.28 -27.12 1.95
N THR A 144 -12.16 -27.30 2.91
CA THR A 144 -11.83 -27.61 4.31
C THR A 144 -11.39 -29.07 4.36
N GLU A 145 -10.08 -29.34 4.42
CA GLU A 145 -9.60 -30.60 4.99
C GLU A 145 -8.14 -30.51 5.49
N GLY A 146 -7.97 -30.82 6.79
CA GLY A 146 -6.86 -31.63 7.26
C GLY A 146 -5.53 -30.95 7.55
N LEU A 147 -5.43 -30.43 8.77
CA LEU A 147 -4.19 -30.15 9.46
C LEU A 147 -3.45 -31.43 9.82
N THR A 148 -2.31 -31.76 9.17
CA THR A 148 -1.29 -32.67 9.76
C THR A 148 0.12 -32.35 9.28
N THR A 149 0.94 -31.93 10.26
CA THR A 149 2.33 -32.25 10.58
C THR A 149 3.44 -32.28 9.52
N ASN A 150 4.43 -31.39 9.75
CA ASN A 150 5.90 -31.54 9.63
C ASN A 150 6.47 -32.53 8.59
N GLY A 151 7.20 -31.97 7.60
CA GLY A 151 8.19 -32.70 6.81
C GLY A 151 9.15 -31.71 6.09
N PRO A 152 10.41 -32.08 5.83
CA PRO A 152 11.51 -31.17 5.58
C PRO A 152 11.52 -30.58 4.16
N VAL A 153 12.01 -29.34 4.09
CA VAL A 153 12.28 -28.56 2.86
C VAL A 153 13.11 -29.35 1.85
N ALA A 154 12.50 -29.82 0.78
CA ALA A 154 13.23 -30.37 -0.36
C ALA A 154 13.73 -29.24 -1.26
N ARG A 155 15.06 -29.21 -1.43
CA ARG A 155 15.77 -28.42 -2.44
C ARG A 155 15.27 -28.81 -3.83
N ALA A 156 14.54 -27.94 -4.51
CA ALA A 156 14.22 -28.11 -5.92
C ALA A 156 15.43 -27.72 -6.76
N SER A 157 16.02 -28.71 -7.44
CA SER A 157 17.04 -28.55 -8.45
C SER A 157 16.46 -27.85 -9.68
N VAL A 158 17.10 -26.75 -10.08
CA VAL A 158 16.79 -26.05 -11.33
C VAL A 158 17.41 -26.86 -12.47
N ALA A 159 16.61 -27.68 -13.15
CA ALA A 159 16.96 -28.25 -14.44
C ALA A 159 16.43 -27.33 -15.54
N GLY A 160 17.32 -26.80 -16.37
CA GLY A 160 16.99 -25.94 -17.48
C GLY A 160 16.12 -26.62 -18.52
N ALA A 161 15.08 -25.91 -18.95
CA ALA A 161 14.41 -26.15 -20.20
C ALA A 161 14.38 -24.82 -20.97
N THR A 162 15.34 -24.69 -21.88
CA THR A 162 15.32 -23.66 -22.93
C THR A 162 14.23 -24.08 -23.92
N GLN A 163 13.04 -23.48 -23.82
CA GLN A 163 12.08 -23.47 -24.92
C GLN A 163 12.09 -22.10 -25.56
N ALA A 164 12.53 -22.06 -26.82
CA ALA A 164 12.38 -20.90 -27.66
C ALA A 164 10.88 -20.64 -27.87
N PRO A 165 10.38 -19.41 -27.72
CA PRO A 165 9.00 -19.11 -28.07
C PRO A 165 8.85 -19.12 -29.58
N GLY A 166 7.95 -20.00 -30.08
CA GLY A 166 7.47 -19.95 -31.46
C GLY A 166 6.76 -18.63 -31.71
N ALA A 167 7.11 -17.96 -32.80
CA ALA A 167 6.42 -16.80 -33.32
C ALA A 167 4.95 -17.14 -33.62
N ASP A 168 4.08 -16.18 -33.35
CA ASP A 168 2.63 -16.05 -33.59
C ASP A 168 1.73 -16.22 -32.36
N THR A 169 2.01 -15.42 -31.31
CA THR A 169 0.96 -15.02 -30.37
C THR A 169 0.74 -13.53 -30.57
N ALA A 170 -0.44 -13.14 -31.05
CA ALA A 170 -0.88 -11.76 -31.04
C ALA A 170 -0.59 -11.18 -29.64
N ALA A 171 0.10 -10.05 -29.58
CA ALA A 171 0.53 -9.43 -28.32
C ALA A 171 -0.68 -9.31 -27.39
N ALA A 172 -0.72 -10.15 -26.35
CA ALA A 172 -1.79 -10.11 -25.38
C ALA A 172 -1.79 -8.74 -24.71
N ASP A 173 -2.99 -8.15 -24.51
CA ASP A 173 -3.09 -6.82 -23.87
C ASP A 173 -2.43 -6.87 -22.48
N VAL A 174 -1.33 -6.16 -22.31
CA VAL A 174 -0.53 -6.13 -21.08
C VAL A 174 -1.19 -5.32 -19.97
N VAL A 175 -2.11 -4.43 -20.34
CA VAL A 175 -2.69 -3.46 -19.40
C VAL A 175 -3.59 -4.12 -18.35
N PRO A 176 -4.55 -5.01 -18.69
CA PRO A 176 -5.41 -5.67 -17.70
C PRO A 176 -4.63 -6.47 -16.64
N PRO A 177 -3.63 -7.31 -17.00
CA PRO A 177 -2.79 -7.99 -16.02
C PRO A 177 -2.04 -7.01 -15.10
N LEU A 178 -1.53 -5.93 -15.65
CA LEU A 178 -0.83 -4.90 -14.89
C LEU A 178 -1.75 -4.21 -13.87
N LEU A 179 -2.95 -3.79 -14.29
CA LEU A 179 -3.96 -3.20 -13.40
C LEU A 179 -4.33 -4.16 -12.26
N ARG A 180 -4.50 -5.44 -12.58
CA ARG A 180 -4.85 -6.45 -11.58
C ARG A 180 -3.77 -6.59 -10.52
N VAL A 181 -2.51 -6.73 -10.91
CA VAL A 181 -1.39 -6.85 -9.96
C VAL A 181 -1.28 -5.58 -9.11
N LEU A 182 -1.43 -4.40 -9.69
CA LEU A 182 -1.44 -3.15 -8.94
C LEU A 182 -2.56 -3.11 -7.90
N THR A 183 -3.76 -3.60 -8.25
CA THR A 183 -4.89 -3.69 -7.32
C THR A 183 -4.61 -4.69 -6.19
N GLU A 184 -4.04 -5.85 -6.48
CA GLU A 184 -3.70 -6.87 -5.48
C GLU A 184 -2.64 -6.39 -4.47
N ILE A 185 -1.72 -5.52 -4.90
CA ILE A 185 -0.73 -4.88 -4.02
C ILE A 185 -1.36 -3.79 -3.14
N GLY A 186 -2.55 -3.32 -3.49
CA GLY A 186 -3.29 -2.30 -2.74
C GLY A 186 -3.24 -0.90 -3.35
N PHE A 187 -2.80 -0.76 -4.61
CA PHE A 187 -3.01 0.45 -5.37
C PHE A 187 -4.47 0.55 -5.84
N GLU A 188 -4.93 1.76 -6.10
CA GLU A 188 -6.21 2.02 -6.74
C GLU A 188 -5.95 2.52 -8.17
N PRO A 189 -5.69 1.61 -9.13
CA PRO A 189 -5.38 2.00 -10.49
C PRO A 189 -6.63 2.33 -11.28
N SER A 190 -6.59 3.37 -12.10
CA SER A 190 -7.60 3.67 -13.11
C SER A 190 -6.94 4.02 -14.44
N LEU A 191 -7.38 3.36 -15.51
CA LEU A 191 -6.87 3.59 -16.86
C LEU A 191 -7.52 4.85 -17.44
N HIS A 192 -6.72 5.74 -18.03
CA HIS A 192 -7.24 6.88 -18.78
C HIS A 192 -8.03 6.41 -20.01
N ALA A 193 -9.00 7.20 -20.45
CA ALA A 193 -9.88 6.86 -21.57
C ALA A 193 -9.12 6.63 -22.91
N ASP A 194 -8.01 7.33 -23.11
CA ASP A 194 -7.12 7.20 -24.26
C ASP A 194 -6.07 6.09 -24.09
N LYS A 195 -6.15 5.33 -23.00
CA LYS A 195 -5.22 4.25 -22.61
C LYS A 195 -3.75 4.69 -22.51
N SER A 196 -3.44 5.98 -22.56
CA SER A 196 -2.06 6.49 -22.53
C SER A 196 -1.41 6.42 -21.16
N ALA A 197 -2.20 6.34 -20.09
CA ALA A 197 -1.71 6.39 -18.74
C ALA A 197 -2.63 5.65 -17.75
N ILE A 198 -2.05 5.25 -16.62
CA ILE A 198 -2.76 4.74 -15.46
C ILE A 198 -2.62 5.76 -14.33
N ALA A 199 -3.74 6.21 -13.78
CA ALA A 199 -3.79 7.01 -12.58
C ALA A 199 -3.79 6.08 -11.35
N LEU A 200 -2.94 6.37 -10.36
CA LEU A 200 -2.84 5.66 -9.08
C LEU A 200 -3.25 6.61 -7.96
N THR A 201 -4.42 6.41 -7.38
CA THR A 201 -4.96 7.26 -6.29
C THR A 201 -4.67 6.71 -4.90
N GLY A 202 -4.57 5.39 -4.76
CA GLY A 202 -4.14 4.70 -3.56
C GLY A 202 -2.68 4.22 -3.68
N CYS A 203 -1.81 4.66 -2.79
CA CYS A 203 -0.46 4.12 -2.66
C CYS A 203 -0.32 3.50 -1.28
N PRO A 204 -0.14 2.17 -1.15
CA PRO A 204 -0.01 1.50 0.15
C PRO A 204 1.28 1.89 0.89
N PHE A 205 2.28 2.43 0.15
CA PHE A 205 3.59 2.84 0.69
C PHE A 205 3.75 4.36 0.69
N ARG A 206 2.66 5.11 0.87
CA ARG A 206 2.65 6.57 0.69
C ARG A 206 3.53 7.30 1.69
N ALA A 207 3.61 6.86 2.93
CA ALA A 207 4.43 7.48 3.96
C ALA A 207 5.91 7.40 3.55
N GLU A 208 6.39 6.20 3.25
CA GLU A 208 7.76 5.92 2.85
C GLU A 208 8.12 6.57 1.51
N ALA A 209 7.16 6.61 0.57
CA ALA A 209 7.34 7.24 -0.73
C ALA A 209 7.46 8.77 -0.64
N ARG A 210 6.88 9.42 0.37
CA ARG A 210 7.06 10.85 0.61
C ARG A 210 8.44 11.18 1.16
N GLU A 211 8.98 10.33 2.02
CA GLU A 211 10.29 10.52 2.62
C GLU A 211 11.42 10.13 1.67
N ASN A 212 11.26 9.01 0.95
CA ASN A 212 12.26 8.46 0.05
C ASN A 212 11.69 8.18 -1.35
N PRO A 213 11.21 9.19 -2.09
CA PRO A 213 10.56 8.97 -3.39
C PRO A 213 11.51 8.36 -4.43
N ALA A 214 12.78 8.68 -4.39
CA ALA A 214 13.79 8.14 -5.30
C ALA A 214 13.90 6.62 -5.19
N VAL A 215 13.79 6.07 -3.99
CA VAL A 215 13.88 4.62 -3.74
C VAL A 215 12.53 3.96 -3.95
N VAL A 216 11.52 4.38 -3.21
CA VAL A 216 10.21 3.69 -3.17
C VAL A 216 9.52 3.73 -4.53
N CYS A 217 9.48 4.90 -5.20
CA CYS A 217 8.86 5.01 -6.51
C CYS A 217 9.65 4.29 -7.61
N SER A 218 10.98 4.15 -7.46
CA SER A 218 11.78 3.35 -8.39
C SER A 218 11.56 1.85 -8.23
N VAL A 219 11.29 1.35 -7.02
CA VAL A 219 10.85 -0.04 -6.80
C VAL A 219 9.54 -0.29 -7.55
N HIS A 220 8.56 0.60 -7.43
CA HIS A 220 7.26 0.45 -8.12
C HIS A 220 7.42 0.50 -9.65
N LEU A 221 8.25 1.42 -10.15
CA LEU A 221 8.53 1.48 -11.58
C LEU A 221 9.21 0.19 -12.06
N GLY A 222 10.18 -0.32 -11.30
CA GLY A 222 10.85 -1.59 -11.60
C GLY A 222 9.87 -2.78 -11.61
N LEU A 223 8.95 -2.84 -10.66
CA LEU A 223 7.89 -3.83 -10.62
C LEU A 223 7.06 -3.83 -11.91
N MET A 224 6.58 -2.66 -12.34
CA MET A 224 5.78 -2.52 -13.57
C MET A 224 6.57 -2.92 -14.82
N LYS A 225 7.83 -2.50 -14.93
CA LYS A 225 8.72 -2.90 -16.03
C LYS A 225 8.97 -4.41 -16.05
N GLY A 226 9.22 -5.01 -14.88
CA GLY A 226 9.40 -6.44 -14.75
C GLY A 226 8.16 -7.25 -15.12
N LEU A 227 6.98 -6.79 -14.74
CA LEU A 227 5.71 -7.41 -15.13
C LEU A 227 5.47 -7.33 -16.65
N ALA A 228 5.73 -6.18 -17.25
CA ALA A 228 5.63 -6.02 -18.70
C ALA A 228 6.51 -7.03 -19.44
N ARG A 229 7.77 -7.16 -19.02
CA ARG A 229 8.69 -8.15 -19.60
C ARG A 229 8.26 -9.58 -19.38
N ALA A 230 7.70 -9.92 -18.20
CA ALA A 230 7.17 -11.25 -17.93
C ALA A 230 5.98 -11.61 -18.83
N LEU A 231 5.25 -10.61 -19.33
CA LEU A 231 4.16 -10.73 -20.27
C LEU A 231 4.59 -10.63 -21.75
N GLY A 232 5.92 -10.57 -22.00
CA GLY A 232 6.47 -10.51 -23.36
C GLY A 232 6.51 -9.11 -23.99
N HIS A 233 6.31 -8.06 -23.18
CA HIS A 233 6.30 -6.68 -23.66
C HIS A 233 7.55 -5.91 -23.23
N ASP A 234 7.98 -4.95 -24.04
CA ASP A 234 9.01 -4.01 -23.63
C ASP A 234 8.44 -2.97 -22.64
N GLY A 235 9.00 -2.97 -21.43
CA GLY A 235 8.60 -2.04 -20.36
C GLY A 235 9.53 -0.82 -20.25
N ASP A 236 10.52 -0.65 -21.13
CA ASP A 236 11.56 0.37 -20.92
C ASP A 236 11.01 1.80 -21.04
N ASP A 237 9.97 1.99 -21.81
CA ASP A 237 9.30 3.28 -21.98
C ASP A 237 8.22 3.58 -20.94
N ILE A 238 7.95 2.68 -19.98
CA ILE A 238 7.08 3.01 -18.85
C ILE A 238 7.74 4.12 -18.03
N ARG A 239 6.98 5.16 -17.72
CA ARG A 239 7.40 6.27 -16.87
C ARG A 239 6.45 6.40 -15.69
N LEU A 240 6.99 6.61 -14.51
CA LEU A 240 6.22 6.95 -13.31
C LEU A 240 6.45 8.41 -12.95
N ARG A 241 5.37 9.17 -12.88
CA ARG A 241 5.36 10.55 -12.36
C ARG A 241 4.73 10.53 -10.97
N PRO A 242 5.56 10.50 -9.92
CA PRO A 242 5.05 10.44 -8.56
C PRO A 242 4.47 11.80 -8.13
N PHE A 243 3.44 11.75 -7.32
CA PHE A 243 2.86 12.91 -6.64
C PHE A 243 2.53 14.10 -7.56
N VAL A 244 1.95 13.84 -8.75
CA VAL A 244 1.43 14.92 -9.63
C VAL A 244 0.34 15.73 -8.91
N GLN A 245 -0.33 15.11 -7.94
CA GLN A 245 -1.12 15.72 -6.89
C GLN A 245 -0.84 14.98 -5.57
N PRO A 246 -1.20 15.52 -4.40
CA PRO A 246 -0.87 14.93 -3.10
C PRO A 246 -1.25 13.46 -2.92
N HIS A 247 -2.24 12.98 -3.69
CA HIS A 247 -2.76 11.62 -3.63
C HIS A 247 -2.76 10.91 -4.99
N LEU A 248 -2.12 11.49 -6.01
CA LEU A 248 -2.16 11.00 -7.38
C LEU A 248 -0.75 10.83 -7.95
N CYS A 249 -0.46 9.63 -8.43
CA CYS A 249 0.67 9.35 -9.29
C CYS A 249 0.17 8.95 -10.68
N ILE A 250 0.96 9.21 -11.71
CA ILE A 250 0.64 8.85 -13.10
C ILE A 250 1.71 7.90 -13.63
N VAL A 251 1.26 6.79 -14.18
CA VAL A 251 2.10 5.86 -14.95
C VAL A 251 1.82 6.09 -16.43
N GLU A 252 2.78 6.63 -17.15
CA GLU A 252 2.71 6.80 -18.60
C GLU A 252 3.06 5.47 -19.28
N LEU A 253 2.22 5.03 -20.20
CA LEU A 253 2.38 3.77 -20.92
C LEU A 253 3.06 3.98 -22.27
N PRO A 254 3.82 2.98 -22.77
CA PRO A 254 4.40 3.01 -24.09
C PRO A 254 3.32 3.17 -25.18
N LYS A 255 3.56 4.02 -26.17
CA LYS A 255 2.63 4.20 -27.30
C LYS A 255 2.37 2.90 -28.06
N THR A 256 3.35 2.03 -28.12
CA THR A 256 3.25 0.71 -28.75
C THR A 256 2.20 -0.22 -28.13
N TRP A 257 1.72 0.10 -26.92
CA TRP A 257 0.64 -0.66 -26.25
C TRP A 257 -0.75 -0.10 -26.57
N ILE A 258 -0.81 1.08 -27.15
CA ILE A 258 -2.05 1.83 -27.43
C ILE A 258 -2.46 1.62 -28.89
N ASP A 259 -1.50 1.58 -29.79
CA ASP A 259 -1.68 1.47 -31.25
C ASP A 259 -1.74 -0.02 -31.68
N VAL A 260 -2.63 -0.83 -31.09
CA VAL A 260 -2.98 -2.12 -31.70
C VAL A 260 -3.92 -1.79 -32.87
N PRO A 261 -3.51 -2.00 -34.14
CA PRO A 261 -4.43 -1.81 -35.27
C PRO A 261 -5.59 -2.79 -35.04
N GLU A 262 -6.82 -2.25 -35.02
CA GLU A 262 -8.02 -3.08 -35.10
C GLU A 262 -7.87 -3.92 -36.37
N THR A 263 -7.62 -5.22 -36.18
CA THR A 263 -7.63 -6.18 -37.29
C THR A 263 -9.04 -6.12 -37.85
N SER A 264 -9.19 -5.43 -39.00
CA SER A 264 -10.42 -5.44 -39.79
C SER A 264 -10.78 -6.88 -40.05
N ALA A 265 -11.81 -7.36 -39.35
CA ALA A 265 -12.47 -8.60 -39.73
C ALA A 265 -13.22 -8.31 -41.04
N ASP A 266 -12.68 -8.83 -42.13
CA ASP A 266 -13.30 -8.86 -43.45
C ASP A 266 -13.98 -10.24 -43.64
#